data_79ec6666d94876e5cdc52426339e969a
#
_entry.id   79ec6666d94876e5cdc52426339e969a
#
_cell.length_a   1.000
_cell.length_b   1.000
_cell.length_c   1.000
_cell.angle_alpha   90.00
_cell.angle_beta   90.00
_cell.angle_gamma   90.00
#
_symmetry.space_group_name_H-M   'P 1'
#
loop_
_entity.id
_entity.type
_entity.pdbx_description
1 polymer ?
#
loop_
_entity_poly.entity_id
_entity_poly.type
_entity_poly.pdbx_seq_one_letter_code
_entity_poly.pdbx_strand_id
1 'polypeptide(L)'
;ICNRYETNVVNTAHDCLRLADDIGADNVVIHLDTYHMNIEEDDLVAPVHEVGDRLGYVHIGENHRGYLGSGHIDFQAFFGALVDIDYRGPLTFESFSSAVVAPGLSNDLPIWRNLWDDGADLANHARSFIEDGLRAARKRHAS
;
A
#
# COMPACT_ATOMS: atom_id res chain seq x y z
N ILE A 1 4.84 -7.14 1.75
CA ILE A 1 5.29 -6.85 3.14
C ILE A 1 4.11 -6.85 4.08
N CYS A 2 4.38 -7.11 5.37
CA CYS A 2 3.39 -7.08 6.43
C CYS A 2 4.05 -6.56 7.72
N ASN A 3 3.33 -5.81 8.54
CA ASN A 3 3.89 -5.19 9.73
C ASN A 3 4.24 -6.19 10.84
N ARG A 4 5.10 -5.77 11.79
CA ARG A 4 5.62 -6.56 12.92
C ARG A 4 4.58 -7.08 13.89
N TYR A 5 3.38 -6.52 13.88
CA TYR A 5 2.28 -6.97 14.76
C TYR A 5 1.54 -8.17 14.18
N GLU A 6 1.70 -8.45 12.90
CA GLU A 6 1.04 -9.53 12.19
C GLU A 6 2.02 -10.66 11.80
N THR A 7 3.28 -10.33 11.52
CA THR A 7 4.34 -11.32 11.19
C THR A 7 5.72 -10.81 11.55
N ASN A 8 6.69 -11.71 11.60
CA ASN A 8 8.11 -11.40 11.78
C ASN A 8 8.99 -11.98 10.66
N VAL A 9 8.40 -12.31 9.51
CA VAL A 9 9.14 -12.95 8.41
C VAL A 9 9.67 -11.90 7.43
N VAL A 10 8.79 -11.06 6.90
CA VAL A 10 9.13 -10.00 5.92
C VAL A 10 8.38 -8.73 6.28
N ASN A 11 9.07 -7.78 6.87
CA ASN A 11 8.46 -6.54 7.34
C ASN A 11 8.79 -5.35 6.43
N THR A 12 9.96 -5.31 5.82
CA THR A 12 10.42 -4.22 4.95
C THR A 12 10.58 -4.65 3.49
N ALA A 13 10.67 -3.67 2.60
CA ALA A 13 11.02 -3.90 1.19
C ALA A 13 12.37 -4.63 1.07
N HIS A 14 13.34 -4.22 1.88
CA HIS A 14 14.65 -4.87 1.94
C HIS A 14 14.58 -6.36 2.32
N ASP A 15 13.77 -6.71 3.32
CA ASP A 15 13.55 -8.12 3.70
C ASP A 15 12.91 -8.92 2.58
N CYS A 16 11.94 -8.32 1.88
CA CYS A 16 11.31 -8.95 0.72
C CYS A 16 12.32 -9.24 -0.40
N LEU A 17 13.18 -8.28 -0.71
CA LEU A 17 14.21 -8.45 -1.74
C LEU A 17 15.18 -9.57 -1.37
N ARG A 18 15.64 -9.60 -0.12
CA ARG A 18 16.51 -10.69 0.38
C ARG A 18 15.84 -12.05 0.25
N LEU A 19 14.57 -12.18 0.69
CA LEU A 19 13.83 -13.43 0.58
C LEU A 19 13.64 -13.85 -0.88
N ALA A 20 13.32 -12.91 -1.77
CA ALA A 20 13.17 -13.19 -3.19
C ALA A 20 14.49 -13.64 -3.84
N ASP A 21 15.63 -13.09 -3.42
CA ASP A 21 16.96 -13.52 -3.85
C ASP A 21 17.28 -14.94 -3.35
N ASP A 22 16.97 -15.23 -2.09
CA ASP A 22 17.15 -16.57 -1.50
C ASP A 22 16.29 -17.64 -2.20
N ILE A 23 15.07 -17.27 -2.65
CA ILE A 23 14.19 -18.16 -3.43
C ILE A 23 14.77 -18.39 -4.83
N GLY A 24 15.34 -17.38 -5.46
CA GLY A 24 15.99 -17.46 -6.77
C GLY A 24 15.06 -17.84 -7.93
N ALA A 25 13.76 -17.47 -7.85
CA ALA A 25 12.77 -17.77 -8.87
C ALA A 25 12.29 -16.50 -9.60
N ASP A 26 12.34 -16.49 -10.92
CA ASP A 26 12.01 -15.34 -11.76
C ASP A 26 10.54 -14.90 -11.68
N ASN A 27 9.65 -15.77 -11.22
CA ASN A 27 8.22 -15.50 -11.06
C ASN A 27 7.83 -14.97 -9.68
N VAL A 28 8.80 -14.72 -8.80
CA VAL A 28 8.58 -14.09 -7.49
C VAL A 28 8.76 -12.59 -7.63
N VAL A 29 7.69 -11.84 -7.32
CA VAL A 29 7.67 -10.37 -7.34
C VAL A 29 7.37 -9.82 -5.96
N ILE A 30 7.70 -8.55 -5.75
CA ILE A 30 7.49 -7.89 -4.47
C ILE A 30 6.09 -7.25 -4.43
N HIS A 31 5.44 -7.39 -3.28
CA HIS A 31 4.19 -6.70 -2.96
C HIS A 31 4.46 -5.66 -1.87
N LEU A 32 4.25 -4.38 -2.18
CA LEU A 32 4.29 -3.28 -1.23
C LEU A 32 2.87 -2.91 -0.78
N ASP A 33 2.74 -2.47 0.47
CA ASP A 33 1.47 -2.05 1.06
C ASP A 33 1.70 -0.81 1.91
N THR A 34 1.05 0.30 1.58
CA THR A 34 1.29 1.59 2.22
C THR A 34 0.93 1.64 3.71
N TYR A 35 -0.07 0.85 4.14
CA TYR A 35 -0.41 0.72 5.56
C TYR A 35 0.71 0.03 6.35
N HIS A 36 1.24 -1.08 5.83
CA HIS A 36 2.32 -1.82 6.46
C HIS A 36 3.65 -1.04 6.41
N MET A 37 3.96 -0.41 5.28
CA MET A 37 5.14 0.46 5.12
C MET A 37 5.13 1.63 6.09
N ASN A 38 3.97 2.24 6.35
CA ASN A 38 3.84 3.32 7.32
C ASN A 38 4.24 2.94 8.76
N ILE A 39 4.27 1.64 9.07
CA ILE A 39 4.70 1.12 10.37
C ILE A 39 6.18 0.73 10.35
N GLU A 40 6.67 0.18 9.24
CA GLU A 40 7.96 -0.52 9.17
C GLU A 40 9.07 0.28 8.48
N GLU A 41 8.73 1.16 7.54
CA GLU A 41 9.69 1.92 6.75
C GLU A 41 9.90 3.34 7.29
N ASP A 42 11.08 3.89 7.10
CA ASP A 42 11.39 5.28 7.48
C ASP A 42 10.68 6.30 6.60
N ASP A 43 10.44 5.95 5.33
CA ASP A 43 9.64 6.71 4.36
C ASP A 43 9.01 5.78 3.32
N LEU A 44 8.11 6.29 2.50
CA LEU A 44 7.41 5.49 1.49
C LEU A 44 8.04 5.57 0.09
N VAL A 45 9.06 6.38 -0.12
CA VAL A 45 9.68 6.64 -1.43
C VAL A 45 10.87 5.72 -1.67
N ALA A 46 11.81 5.69 -0.73
CA ALA A 46 13.02 4.88 -0.83
C ALA A 46 12.73 3.38 -1.06
N PRO A 47 11.79 2.74 -0.35
CA PRO A 47 11.43 1.34 -0.58
C PRO A 47 10.89 1.06 -1.99
N VAL A 48 10.13 1.98 -2.59
CA VAL A 48 9.64 1.84 -3.97
C VAL A 48 10.81 1.85 -4.96
N HIS A 49 11.76 2.76 -4.79
CA HIS A 49 12.95 2.82 -5.64
C HIS A 49 13.88 1.62 -5.43
N GLU A 50 14.03 1.13 -4.19
CA GLU A 50 14.83 -0.05 -3.88
C GLU A 50 14.29 -1.31 -4.57
N VAL A 51 12.96 -1.49 -4.56
CA VAL A 51 12.30 -2.63 -5.23
C VAL A 51 12.36 -2.49 -6.76
N GLY A 52 12.16 -1.29 -7.29
CA GLY A 52 12.25 -1.00 -8.72
C GLY A 52 11.37 -1.89 -9.58
N ASP A 53 11.94 -2.47 -10.62
CA ASP A 53 11.25 -3.33 -11.60
C ASP A 53 10.78 -4.69 -11.04
N ARG A 54 11.21 -5.06 -9.83
CA ARG A 54 10.69 -6.25 -9.13
C ARG A 54 9.34 -6.01 -8.43
N LEU A 55 8.83 -4.76 -8.42
CA LEU A 55 7.53 -4.43 -7.86
C LEU A 55 6.41 -4.98 -8.75
N GLY A 56 5.69 -5.98 -8.27
CA GLY A 56 4.61 -6.64 -9.02
C GLY A 56 3.21 -6.32 -8.54
N TYR A 57 3.05 -5.85 -7.31
CA TYR A 57 1.74 -5.59 -6.72
C TYR A 57 1.81 -4.51 -5.63
N VAL A 58 0.77 -3.68 -5.54
CA VAL A 58 0.69 -2.64 -4.52
C VAL A 58 -0.69 -2.60 -3.89
N HIS A 59 -0.74 -2.66 -2.56
CA HIS A 59 -1.90 -2.24 -1.77
C HIS A 59 -1.80 -0.76 -1.38
N ILE A 60 -2.90 -0.06 -1.57
CA ILE A 60 -3.07 1.34 -1.16
C ILE A 60 -4.02 1.37 0.02
N GLY A 61 -3.52 1.69 1.18
CA GLY A 61 -4.29 1.87 2.42
C GLY A 61 -3.85 3.12 3.16
N GLU A 62 -4.78 3.79 3.83
CA GLU A 62 -4.44 4.90 4.73
C GLU A 62 -3.85 4.36 6.04
N ASN A 63 -3.09 5.18 6.79
CA ASN A 63 -2.49 4.77 8.08
C ASN A 63 -3.50 4.23 9.10
N HIS A 64 -4.76 4.61 9.01
CA HIS A 64 -5.85 4.11 9.86
C HIS A 64 -6.84 3.21 9.11
N ARG A 65 -6.55 2.82 7.86
CA ARG A 65 -7.38 1.96 6.99
C ARG A 65 -8.79 2.51 6.68
N GLY A 66 -8.97 3.84 6.71
CA GLY A 66 -10.19 4.53 6.31
C GLY A 66 -10.09 5.15 4.91
N TYR A 67 -10.79 6.27 4.70
CA TYR A 67 -10.74 7.01 3.44
C TYR A 67 -9.33 7.53 3.13
N LEU A 68 -8.85 7.32 1.91
CA LEU A 68 -7.57 7.84 1.46
C LEU A 68 -7.52 9.36 1.51
N GLY A 69 -6.39 9.89 1.99
CA GLY A 69 -6.18 11.32 2.16
C GLY A 69 -6.80 11.91 3.43
N SER A 70 -7.46 11.11 4.27
CA SER A 70 -7.97 11.55 5.57
C SER A 70 -6.99 11.32 6.73
N GLY A 71 -5.86 10.68 6.47
CA GLY A 71 -4.79 10.42 7.42
C GLY A 71 -3.53 11.24 7.14
N HIS A 72 -2.36 10.64 7.33
CA HIS A 72 -1.08 11.34 7.21
C HIS A 72 -0.09 10.71 6.21
N ILE A 73 -0.50 9.68 5.46
CA ILE A 73 0.36 9.10 4.43
C ILE A 73 0.59 10.12 3.31
N ASP A 74 1.84 10.37 2.95
CA ASP A 74 2.21 11.20 1.80
C ASP A 74 2.04 10.43 0.49
N PHE A 75 0.78 10.27 0.06
CA PHE A 75 0.45 9.64 -1.21
C PHE A 75 1.00 10.41 -2.42
N GLN A 76 1.22 11.73 -2.29
CA GLN A 76 1.80 12.51 -3.38
C GLN A 76 3.24 12.06 -3.67
N ALA A 77 4.05 11.87 -2.62
CA ALA A 77 5.40 11.36 -2.75
C ALA A 77 5.41 9.90 -3.21
N PHE A 78 4.53 9.06 -2.63
CA PHE A 78 4.42 7.65 -3.01
C PHE A 78 4.04 7.45 -4.48
N PHE A 79 3.01 8.15 -4.98
CA PHE A 79 2.65 8.08 -6.41
C PHE A 79 3.75 8.65 -7.31
N GLY A 80 4.52 9.63 -6.83
CA GLY A 80 5.72 10.11 -7.51
C GLY A 80 6.73 8.98 -7.73
N ALA A 81 7.07 8.27 -6.65
CA ALA A 81 8.01 7.16 -6.71
C ALA A 81 7.54 6.02 -7.64
N LEU A 82 6.23 5.69 -7.64
CA LEU A 82 5.68 4.72 -8.59
C LEU A 82 5.85 5.16 -10.05
N VAL A 83 5.70 6.46 -10.33
CA VAL A 83 5.92 7.01 -11.68
C VAL A 83 7.39 7.00 -12.05
N ASP A 84 8.28 7.32 -11.10
CA ASP A 84 9.73 7.34 -11.32
C ASP A 84 10.28 5.98 -11.78
N ILE A 85 9.73 4.88 -11.22
CA ILE A 85 10.10 3.50 -11.62
C ILE A 85 9.26 2.94 -12.78
N ASP A 86 8.42 3.77 -13.43
CA ASP A 86 7.48 3.38 -14.49
C ASP A 86 6.56 2.19 -14.11
N TYR A 87 6.10 2.14 -12.86
CA TYR A 87 5.24 1.06 -12.40
C TYR A 87 3.92 1.00 -13.17
N ARG A 88 3.59 -0.19 -13.70
CA ARG A 88 2.40 -0.48 -14.52
C ARG A 88 1.52 -1.60 -13.95
N GLY A 89 1.93 -2.14 -12.81
CA GLY A 89 1.22 -3.23 -12.16
C GLY A 89 -0.10 -2.79 -11.50
N PRO A 90 -0.83 -3.73 -10.90
CA PRO A 90 -2.10 -3.45 -10.23
C PRO A 90 -1.91 -2.65 -8.95
N LEU A 91 -2.86 -1.73 -8.70
CA LEU A 91 -3.04 -1.01 -7.45
C LEU A 91 -4.37 -1.42 -6.84
N THR A 92 -4.35 -2.01 -5.67
CA THR A 92 -5.57 -2.44 -4.96
C THR A 92 -5.77 -1.60 -3.71
N PHE A 93 -6.90 -0.94 -3.61
CA PHE A 93 -7.29 -0.26 -2.38
C PHE A 93 -7.70 -1.28 -1.32
N GLU A 94 -7.15 -1.13 -0.11
CA GLU A 94 -7.50 -1.95 1.04
C GLU A 94 -7.97 -1.09 2.21
N SER A 95 -9.11 -1.46 2.79
CA SER A 95 -9.70 -0.76 3.93
C SER A 95 -10.58 -1.69 4.75
N PHE A 96 -10.70 -1.42 6.03
CA PHE A 96 -11.52 -2.20 6.96
C PHE A 96 -12.35 -1.28 7.85
N SER A 97 -13.57 -1.74 8.19
CA SER A 97 -14.43 -1.08 9.17
C SER A 97 -15.17 -2.13 9.99
N SER A 98 -15.23 -1.94 11.31
CA SER A 98 -15.88 -2.88 12.23
C SER A 98 -17.38 -3.07 11.96
N ALA A 99 -18.03 -2.13 11.27
CA ALA A 99 -19.44 -2.26 10.89
C ALA A 99 -19.72 -3.29 9.80
N VAL A 100 -18.73 -3.61 8.97
CA VAL A 100 -18.92 -4.42 7.75
C VAL A 100 -18.11 -5.70 7.70
N VAL A 101 -17.03 -5.80 8.46
CA VAL A 101 -16.22 -7.02 8.52
C VAL A 101 -16.82 -8.07 9.44
N ALA A 102 -16.59 -9.35 9.13
CA ALA A 102 -17.01 -10.44 10.02
C ALA A 102 -16.30 -10.33 11.38
N PRO A 103 -17.00 -10.68 12.50
CA PRO A 103 -16.41 -10.58 13.84
C PRO A 103 -15.07 -11.30 14.02
N GLY A 104 -14.86 -12.45 13.37
CA GLY A 104 -13.58 -13.17 13.40
C GLY A 104 -12.45 -12.31 12.83
N LEU A 105 -12.64 -11.78 11.62
CA LEU A 105 -11.64 -10.92 10.97
C LEU A 105 -11.41 -9.62 11.76
N SER A 106 -12.47 -9.04 12.33
CA SER A 106 -12.37 -7.85 13.18
C SER A 106 -11.49 -8.09 14.42
N ASN A 107 -11.58 -9.28 15.01
CA ASN A 107 -10.76 -9.65 16.17
C ASN A 107 -9.31 -9.99 15.77
N ASP A 108 -9.13 -10.70 14.66
CA ASP A 108 -7.81 -11.16 14.20
C ASP A 108 -6.94 -9.99 13.72
N LEU A 109 -7.55 -8.97 13.10
CA LEU A 109 -6.87 -7.77 12.57
C LEU A 109 -7.09 -6.51 13.42
N PRO A 110 -7.36 -6.58 14.71
CA PRO A 110 -7.83 -5.54 15.65
C PRO A 110 -8.60 -4.37 15.02
N ILE A 111 -9.68 -4.68 14.30
CA ILE A 111 -10.52 -3.66 13.64
C ILE A 111 -11.61 -3.20 14.60
N TRP A 112 -11.26 -2.25 15.48
CA TRP A 112 -12.14 -1.77 16.56
C TRP A 112 -13.01 -0.58 16.22
N ARG A 113 -12.72 0.10 15.08
CA ARG A 113 -13.38 1.34 14.71
C ARG A 113 -14.27 1.17 13.51
N ASN A 114 -15.42 1.84 13.54
CA ASN A 114 -16.28 2.01 12.37
C ASN A 114 -15.83 3.26 11.61
N LEU A 115 -15.01 3.09 10.57
CA LEU A 115 -14.42 4.18 9.81
C LEU A 115 -15.25 4.55 8.57
N TRP A 116 -16.14 3.67 8.15
CA TRP A 116 -17.05 3.85 7.03
C TRP A 116 -18.14 2.78 7.04
N ASP A 117 -19.31 3.09 6.47
CA ASP A 117 -20.46 2.20 6.40
C ASP A 117 -20.82 1.83 4.95
N ASP A 118 -20.56 2.75 4.00
CA ASP A 118 -20.87 2.56 2.58
C ASP A 118 -19.59 2.17 1.80
N GLY A 119 -19.49 0.89 1.47
CA GLY A 119 -18.36 0.36 0.70
C GLY A 119 -18.33 0.84 -0.75
N ALA A 120 -19.47 1.20 -1.34
CA ALA A 120 -19.50 1.73 -2.70
C ALA A 120 -19.00 3.17 -2.75
N ASP A 121 -19.40 4.01 -1.80
CA ASP A 121 -18.90 5.38 -1.66
C ASP A 121 -17.38 5.36 -1.41
N LEU A 122 -16.93 4.54 -0.48
CA LEU A 122 -15.51 4.38 -0.17
C LEU A 122 -14.69 3.93 -1.40
N ALA A 123 -15.17 2.93 -2.14
CA ALA A 123 -14.49 2.43 -3.34
C ALA A 123 -14.41 3.49 -4.46
N ASN A 124 -15.48 4.26 -4.66
CA ASN A 124 -15.50 5.36 -5.63
C ASN A 124 -14.54 6.48 -5.23
N HIS A 125 -14.49 6.85 -3.95
CA HIS A 125 -13.52 7.81 -3.42
C HIS A 125 -12.08 7.31 -3.66
N ALA A 126 -11.77 6.09 -3.25
CA ALA A 126 -10.43 5.52 -3.38
C ALA A 126 -9.97 5.47 -4.84
N ARG A 127 -10.85 5.04 -5.75
CA ARG A 127 -10.56 5.02 -7.19
C ARG A 127 -10.22 6.42 -7.70
N SER A 128 -11.05 7.42 -7.43
CA SER A 128 -10.83 8.79 -7.86
C SER A 128 -9.53 9.35 -7.28
N PHE A 129 -9.29 9.13 -5.99
CA PHE A 129 -8.08 9.58 -5.31
C PHE A 129 -6.80 9.02 -5.95
N ILE A 130 -6.76 7.72 -6.22
CA ILE A 130 -5.62 7.05 -6.85
C ILE A 130 -5.42 7.53 -8.28
N GLU A 131 -6.48 7.57 -9.10
CA GLU A 131 -6.40 8.02 -10.50
C GLU A 131 -5.91 9.48 -10.61
N ASP A 132 -6.43 10.37 -9.76
CA ASP A 132 -6.02 11.78 -9.74
C ASP A 132 -4.60 11.97 -9.23
N GLY A 133 -4.21 11.24 -8.19
CA GLY A 133 -2.86 11.25 -7.64
C GLY A 133 -1.80 10.81 -8.67
N LEU A 134 -2.03 9.69 -9.35
CA LEU A 134 -1.16 9.20 -10.42
C LEU A 134 -1.12 10.17 -11.62
N ARG A 135 -2.25 10.75 -11.99
CA ARG A 135 -2.30 11.76 -13.06
C ARG A 135 -1.47 12.99 -12.72
N ALA A 136 -1.57 13.46 -11.48
CA ALA A 136 -0.78 14.58 -11.00
C ALA A 136 0.72 14.25 -10.94
N ALA A 137 1.09 13.06 -10.48
CA ALA A 137 2.47 12.60 -10.45
C ALA A 137 3.09 12.55 -11.87
N ARG A 138 2.39 11.96 -12.84
CA ARG A 138 2.86 11.90 -14.25
C ARG A 138 3.05 13.29 -14.86
N LYS A 139 2.18 14.25 -14.54
CA LYS A 139 2.36 15.65 -15.02
C LYS A 139 3.61 16.29 -14.46
N ARG A 140 3.93 16.08 -13.17
CA ARG A 140 5.15 16.59 -12.55
C ARG A 140 6.41 15.95 -13.14
N HIS A 141 6.36 14.65 -13.39
CA HIS A 141 7.49 13.91 -13.97
C HIS A 141 7.81 14.34 -15.43
N ALA A 142 6.81 14.84 -16.18
CA ALA A 142 6.95 15.29 -17.56
C ALA A 142 7.35 16.77 -17.71
N SER A 143 7.42 17.54 -16.62
CA SER A 143 7.77 18.98 -16.61
C SER A 143 9.21 19.22 -16.23
#